data_2d0d55d0d4b61ea3fcc7ddfe7972f0e8
#
_entry.id   2d0d55d0d4b61ea3fcc7ddfe7972f0e8
#
_cell.length_a   1.000
_cell.length_b   1.000
_cell.length_c   1.000
_cell.angle_alpha   90.00
_cell.angle_beta   90.00
_cell.angle_gamma   90.00
#
_symmetry.space_group_name_H-M   'P 1'
#
loop_
_entity.id
_entity.type
_entity.pdbx_description
1 polymer ?
#
loop_
_entity_poly.entity_id
_entity_poly.type
_entity_poly.pdbx_seq_one_letter_code
_entity_poly.pdbx_strand_id
1 'polypeptide(L)'
;MIYNNDVDPNVEMWEKQNSDQIVLEVIEKYAKRSEVGINKYGTTLEQNNHDNYLKHLQEELMDATLYLQKLMSLEKEITKLVRDYPNDAELGWKIRDLVR
;
A
#
# COMPACT_ATOMS: atom_id res chain seq x y z
N MET A 1 26.12 -11.75 10.21
CA MET A 1 26.08 -12.10 9.64
C MET A 1 25.99 -12.05 8.87
N ILE A 2 25.78 -12.08 8.57
CA ILE A 2 25.60 -12.25 7.79
C ILE A 2 25.31 -12.80 7.27
N TYR A 3 25.02 -13.03 7.14
CA TYR A 3 24.94 -13.75 6.39
C TYR A 3 24.61 -13.55 5.39
N ASN A 4 24.82 -13.26 4.99
CA ASN A 4 24.82 -13.15 3.98
C ASN A 4 23.83 -13.33 3.13
N ASN A 5 23.87 -13.37 2.54
CA ASN A 5 22.95 -14.15 1.94
C ASN A 5 22.05 -14.74 2.84
N ASP A 6 22.02 -14.19 3.99
CA ASP A 6 21.38 -14.81 5.05
C ASP A 6 19.96 -14.38 5.03
N VAL A 7 19.25 -14.94 4.13
CA VAL A 7 17.80 -14.89 4.15
C VAL A 7 17.39 -15.83 5.26
N ASP A 8 16.58 -15.32 6.18
CA ASP A 8 15.99 -16.12 7.22
C ASP A 8 15.27 -17.30 6.52
N PRO A 9 15.61 -18.56 6.84
CA PRO A 9 14.97 -19.72 6.20
C PRO A 9 13.44 -19.71 6.37
N ASN A 10 12.94 -19.14 7.45
CA ASN A 10 11.50 -19.06 7.66
C ASN A 10 10.82 -18.12 6.68
N VAL A 11 11.46 -17.00 6.37
CA VAL A 11 10.94 -16.04 5.39
C VAL A 11 10.94 -16.67 4.00
N GLU A 12 12.02 -17.34 3.66
CA GLU A 12 12.13 -18.00 2.36
C GLU A 12 11.09 -19.10 2.19
N MET A 13 10.89 -19.90 3.25
CA MET A 13 9.87 -20.93 3.24
C MET A 13 8.47 -20.32 3.11
N TRP A 14 8.22 -19.24 3.80
CA TRP A 14 6.94 -18.55 3.75
C TRP A 14 6.64 -18.03 2.34
N GLU A 15 7.63 -17.43 1.69
CA GLU A 15 7.50 -16.92 0.34
C GLU A 15 7.20 -18.04 -0.65
N LYS A 16 7.82 -19.20 -0.48
CA LYS A 16 7.57 -20.36 -1.32
C LYS A 16 6.17 -20.91 -1.16
N GLN A 17 5.61 -20.82 0.04
CA GLN A 17 4.27 -21.32 0.32
C GLN A 17 3.19 -20.35 -0.10
N ASN A 18 3.53 -19.06 -0.17
CA ASN A 18 2.57 -18.04 -0.51
C ASN A 18 2.78 -17.57 -1.94
N SER A 19 1.90 -18.00 -2.83
CA SER A 19 1.94 -17.62 -4.24
C SER A 19 1.09 -16.41 -4.56
N ASP A 20 0.47 -15.77 -3.56
CA ASP A 20 -0.35 -14.59 -3.77
C ASP A 20 0.54 -13.36 -3.99
N GLN A 21 0.57 -12.92 -5.23
CA GLN A 21 1.43 -11.81 -5.66
C GLN A 21 1.07 -10.51 -4.92
N ILE A 22 -0.18 -10.27 -4.63
CA ILE A 22 -0.61 -9.07 -3.89
C ILE A 22 -0.01 -9.07 -2.49
N VAL A 23 -0.04 -10.21 -1.82
CA VAL A 23 0.53 -10.34 -0.47
C VAL A 23 2.04 -10.12 -0.49
N LEU A 24 2.73 -10.71 -1.47
CA LEU A 24 4.18 -10.55 -1.59
C LEU A 24 4.57 -9.09 -1.81
N GLU A 25 3.83 -8.37 -2.61
CA GLU A 25 4.04 -6.93 -2.84
C GLU A 25 3.88 -6.12 -1.56
N VAL A 26 2.90 -6.44 -0.75
CA VAL A 26 2.66 -5.75 0.53
C VAL A 26 3.80 -6.03 1.51
N ILE A 27 4.26 -7.27 1.57
CA ILE A 27 5.40 -7.63 2.44
C ILE A 27 6.65 -6.84 2.05
N GLU A 28 6.93 -6.73 0.76
CA GLU A 28 8.06 -5.95 0.29
C GLU A 28 7.94 -4.48 0.68
N LYS A 29 6.76 -3.91 0.57
CA LYS A 29 6.50 -2.53 0.97
C LYS A 29 6.70 -2.32 2.47
N TYR A 30 6.27 -3.27 3.28
CA TYR A 30 6.51 -3.21 4.73
C TYR A 30 7.99 -3.19 5.06
N ALA A 31 8.76 -4.07 4.43
CA ALA A 31 10.19 -4.13 4.66
C ALA A 31 10.89 -2.82 4.28
N LYS A 32 10.56 -2.27 3.14
CA LYS A 32 11.12 -0.99 2.68
C LYS A 32 10.73 0.17 3.58
N ARG A 33 9.48 0.21 4.01
CA ARG A 33 9.00 1.26 4.91
C ARG A 33 9.73 1.21 6.26
N SER A 34 9.96 0.03 6.78
CA SER A 34 10.73 -0.15 8.01
C SER A 34 12.16 0.38 7.86
N GLU A 35 12.81 0.03 6.76
CA GLU A 35 14.17 0.50 6.47
C GLU A 35 14.24 2.02 6.41
N VAL A 36 13.32 2.65 5.70
CA VAL A 36 13.24 4.11 5.60
C VAL A 36 13.04 4.74 6.98
N GLY A 37 12.16 4.17 7.80
CA GLY A 37 11.92 4.66 9.15
C GLY A 37 13.13 4.55 10.04
N ILE A 38 13.84 3.43 10.01
CA ILE A 38 15.06 3.22 10.80
C ILE A 38 16.14 4.23 10.38
N ASN A 39 16.33 4.42 9.08
CA ASN A 39 17.32 5.36 8.58
C ASN A 39 16.99 6.80 8.94
N LYS A 40 15.72 7.15 8.96
CA LYS A 40 15.28 8.52 9.25
C LYS A 40 15.31 8.86 10.73
N TYR A 41 14.86 7.93 11.58
CA TYR A 41 14.67 8.21 13.00
C TYR A 41 15.73 7.55 13.91
N GLY A 42 16.54 6.66 13.37
CA GLY A 42 17.60 6.00 14.13
C GLY A 42 17.10 4.98 15.15
N THR A 43 15.86 4.55 15.05
CA THR A 43 15.29 3.59 15.97
C THR A 43 14.27 2.70 15.25
N THR A 44 14.02 1.53 15.81
CA THR A 44 12.97 0.63 15.34
C THR A 44 11.66 0.93 16.06
N LEU A 45 10.56 0.50 15.47
CA LEU A 45 9.26 0.62 16.13
C LEU A 45 9.24 -0.13 17.47
N GLU A 46 9.86 -1.29 17.52
CA GLU A 46 9.94 -2.08 18.75
C GLU A 46 10.65 -1.33 19.88
N GLN A 47 11.70 -0.59 19.54
CA GLN A 47 12.52 0.11 20.54
C GLN A 47 12.00 1.50 20.92
N ASN A 48 11.17 2.09 20.08
CA ASN A 48 10.64 3.43 20.33
C ASN A 48 9.35 3.35 21.13
N ASN A 49 9.43 3.68 22.41
CA ASN A 49 8.28 3.67 23.31
C ASN A 49 7.82 5.09 23.71
N HIS A 50 8.32 6.10 23.00
CA HIS A 50 8.06 7.50 23.37
C HIS A 50 6.90 8.12 22.59
N ASP A 51 6.58 7.59 21.41
CA ASP A 51 5.54 8.16 20.59
C ASP A 51 4.14 7.75 21.05
N ASN A 52 3.18 8.61 20.81
CA ASN A 52 1.78 8.33 21.08
C ASN A 52 1.18 7.52 19.94
N TYR A 53 1.37 6.21 19.99
CA TYR A 53 0.93 5.32 18.90
C TYR A 53 -0.59 5.25 18.75
N LEU A 54 -1.33 5.40 19.83
CA LEU A 54 -2.79 5.38 19.76
C LEU A 54 -3.30 6.57 18.93
N LYS A 55 -2.75 7.74 19.15
CA LYS A 55 -3.10 8.93 18.39
C LYS A 55 -2.66 8.80 16.92
N HIS A 56 -1.46 8.30 16.69
CA HIS A 56 -0.97 8.07 15.33
C HIS A 56 -1.85 7.08 14.58
N LEU A 57 -2.25 6.00 15.24
CA LEU A 57 -3.14 5.02 14.63
C LEU A 57 -4.49 5.65 14.29
N GLN A 58 -5.04 6.46 15.17
CA GLN A 58 -6.31 7.14 14.91
C GLN A 58 -6.20 8.03 13.66
N GLU A 59 -5.12 8.81 13.57
CA GLU A 59 -4.89 9.69 12.43
C GLU A 59 -4.76 8.90 11.12
N GLU A 60 -4.03 7.79 11.15
CA GLU A 60 -3.87 6.93 9.98
C GLU A 60 -5.19 6.28 9.56
N LEU A 61 -6.01 5.87 10.51
CA LEU A 61 -7.33 5.29 10.21
C LEU A 61 -8.25 6.34 9.59
N MET A 62 -8.17 7.57 10.05
CA MET A 62 -8.94 8.67 9.46
C MET A 62 -8.52 8.92 8.02
N ASP A 63 -7.21 9.00 7.77
CA ASP A 63 -6.68 9.17 6.43
C ASP A 63 -7.05 7.99 5.53
N ALA A 64 -6.96 6.78 6.04
CA ALA A 64 -7.34 5.57 5.29
C ALA A 64 -8.82 5.64 4.88
N THR A 65 -9.69 6.12 5.75
CA THR A 65 -11.11 6.27 5.46
C THR A 65 -11.33 7.30 4.35
N LEU A 66 -10.59 8.41 4.38
CA LEU A 66 -10.68 9.42 3.32
C LEU A 66 -10.22 8.88 1.98
N TYR A 67 -9.11 8.14 1.96
CA TYR A 67 -8.62 7.51 0.74
C TYR A 67 -9.61 6.48 0.20
N LEU A 68 -10.20 5.70 1.09
CA LEU A 68 -11.23 4.73 0.71
C LEU A 68 -12.42 5.44 0.05
N GLN A 69 -12.90 6.53 0.64
CA GLN A 69 -14.00 7.29 0.08
C GLN A 69 -13.65 7.85 -1.30
N LYS A 70 -12.42 8.34 -1.47
CA LYS A 70 -11.96 8.82 -2.77
C LYS A 70 -11.95 7.71 -3.80
N LEU A 71 -11.45 6.53 -3.45
CA LEU A 71 -11.42 5.38 -4.36
C LEU A 71 -12.83 4.93 -4.74
N MET A 72 -13.77 4.91 -3.78
CA MET A 72 -15.16 4.57 -4.06
C MET A 72 -15.80 5.58 -5.01
N SER A 73 -15.49 6.86 -4.85
CA SER A 73 -15.97 7.92 -5.75
C SER A 73 -15.43 7.74 -7.17
N LEU A 74 -14.14 7.41 -7.30
CA LEU A 74 -13.52 7.15 -8.59
C LEU A 74 -14.12 5.92 -9.27
N GLU A 75 -14.36 4.85 -8.52
CA GLU A 75 -14.99 3.65 -9.06
C GLU A 75 -16.39 3.95 -9.59
N LYS A 76 -17.17 4.70 -8.82
CA LYS A 76 -18.51 5.12 -9.23
C LYS A 76 -18.47 5.95 -10.50
N GLU A 77 -17.53 6.87 -10.60
CA GLU A 77 -17.34 7.73 -11.77
C GLU A 77 -16.96 6.91 -13.00
N ILE A 78 -16.02 5.97 -12.85
CA ILE A 78 -15.60 5.09 -13.95
C ILE A 78 -16.77 4.24 -14.43
N THR A 79 -17.54 3.66 -13.51
CA THR A 79 -18.71 2.85 -13.82
C THR A 79 -19.73 3.67 -14.63
N LYS A 80 -19.96 4.91 -14.24
CA LYS A 80 -20.85 5.83 -14.94
C LYS A 80 -20.35 6.12 -16.35
N LEU A 81 -19.06 6.38 -16.50
CA LEU A 81 -18.45 6.66 -17.81
C LEU A 81 -18.56 5.46 -18.73
N VAL A 82 -18.32 4.26 -18.26
CA VAL A 82 -18.45 3.04 -19.06
C VAL A 82 -19.88 2.89 -19.58
N ARG A 83 -20.88 3.21 -18.76
CA ARG A 83 -22.28 3.12 -19.13
C ARG A 83 -22.67 4.21 -20.14
N ASP A 84 -22.22 5.45 -19.90
CA ASP A 84 -22.67 6.62 -20.66
C ASP A 84 -21.91 6.81 -21.98
N TYR A 85 -20.71 6.25 -22.09
CA TYR A 85 -19.86 6.41 -23.28
C TYR A 85 -19.48 5.05 -23.87
N PRO A 86 -20.36 4.45 -24.67
CA PRO A 86 -20.07 3.14 -25.27
C PRO A 86 -18.98 3.19 -26.33
N ASN A 87 -18.65 4.37 -26.84
CA ASN A 87 -17.55 4.54 -27.79
C ASN A 87 -16.21 4.48 -27.07
N ASP A 88 -15.36 3.53 -27.47
CA ASP A 88 -14.09 3.28 -26.80
C ASP A 88 -13.16 4.50 -26.79
N ALA A 89 -13.14 5.26 -27.86
CA ALA A 89 -12.28 6.45 -27.96
C ALA A 89 -12.73 7.53 -26.97
N GLU A 90 -14.01 7.83 -26.91
CA GLU A 90 -14.55 8.81 -25.98
C GLU A 90 -14.38 8.34 -24.53
N LEU A 91 -14.63 7.07 -24.27
CA LEU A 91 -14.44 6.50 -22.93
C LEU A 91 -12.99 6.63 -22.49
N GLY A 92 -12.05 6.32 -23.37
CA GLY A 92 -10.63 6.45 -23.07
C GLY A 92 -10.23 7.87 -22.72
N TRP A 93 -10.75 8.84 -23.43
CA TRP A 93 -10.49 10.26 -23.14
C TRP A 93 -11.03 10.66 -21.78
N LYS A 94 -12.25 10.27 -21.46
CA LYS A 94 -12.90 10.62 -20.20
C LYS A 94 -12.19 9.97 -19.01
N ILE A 95 -11.77 8.72 -19.13
CA ILE A 95 -11.03 8.03 -18.07
C ILE A 95 -9.67 8.69 -17.88
N ARG A 96 -9.00 9.03 -18.96
CA ARG A 96 -7.70 9.69 -18.89
C ARG A 96 -7.79 11.04 -18.15
N ASP A 97 -8.83 11.82 -18.44
CA ASP A 97 -9.06 13.09 -17.76
C ASP A 97 -9.33 12.89 -16.26
N LEU A 98 -10.03 11.80 -15.91
CA LEU A 98 -10.39 11.51 -14.53
C LEU A 98 -9.15 11.22 -13.67
N VAL A 99 -8.16 10.55 -14.22
CA VAL A 99 -6.98 10.07 -13.44
C VAL A 99 -5.74 10.92 -13.63
N ARG A 100 -5.84 11.98 -14.38
CA ARG A 100 -4.71 12.84 -14.69
C ARG A 100 -4.29 13.76 -13.53
#